data_948be96887c77716be51477e0a39dfbb
#
_entry.id   948be96887c77716be51477e0a39dfbb
#
_cell.length_a   1.000
_cell.length_b   1.000
_cell.length_c   1.000
_cell.angle_alpha   90.00
_cell.angle_beta   90.00
_cell.angle_gamma   90.00
#
_symmetry.space_group_name_H-M   'P 1'
#
loop_
_entity.id
_entity.type
_entity.pdbx_description
1 polymer ?
#
loop_
_entity_poly.entity_id
_entity_poly.type
_entity_poly.pdbx_seq_one_letter_code
_entity_poly.pdbx_strand_id
1 'polypeptide(L)'
;MRGGLLGTALVLAVGAAQAQSPETLSWLRKIHEATQRLSYTGTFVYHNGTRSETSRITRYVDATGDIEKLEVMDGVPREIVRTKDMVRCYLPDSRVVKVDRRTERGFPALVSERFNALARHYELSLGESRRIAGFDCQEVRLSPKDNLRYGYKLYADKASGMLLRAVTVDSDDNPVEQFTFTQLAIGNVSRDMVKPRHAVRTWRVEDTEAHPARLAGWGLAAELPGFEKVTELKRRLGESRPVGQMVYSDGLAAVSVFIEPLQGHDPVRTGLASMGAIHIYTREVADHRVTVVGEAPAISVQRIADSVEFHRPR
;
A
#
# COMPACT_ATOMS: atom_id res chain seq x y z
N MET A 1 -65.41 22.18 -33.93
CA MET A 1 -64.17 21.47 -34.21
C MET A 1 -63.04 22.15 -33.46
N ARG A 2 -62.58 21.54 -32.34
CA ARG A 2 -61.53 22.11 -31.49
C ARG A 2 -60.35 21.16 -31.54
N GLY A 3 -59.25 21.60 -32.19
CA GLY A 3 -58.00 20.86 -32.23
C GLY A 3 -57.15 21.21 -31.00
N GLY A 4 -56.85 20.19 -30.20
CA GLY A 4 -55.93 20.32 -29.09
C GLY A 4 -54.50 19.98 -29.53
N LEU A 5 -53.59 20.96 -29.38
CA LEU A 5 -52.14 20.72 -29.53
C LEU A 5 -51.61 20.12 -28.22
N LEU A 6 -51.12 18.88 -28.31
CA LEU A 6 -50.30 18.24 -27.24
C LEU A 6 -48.86 18.72 -27.45
N GLY A 7 -48.41 19.57 -26.55
CA GLY A 7 -46.98 19.92 -26.42
C GLY A 7 -46.22 18.86 -25.62
N THR A 8 -45.33 18.13 -26.29
CA THR A 8 -44.39 17.19 -25.66
C THR A 8 -43.23 17.98 -25.03
N ALA A 9 -43.21 18.08 -23.71
CA ALA A 9 -42.08 18.67 -22.99
C ALA A 9 -40.93 17.65 -22.93
N LEU A 10 -39.84 17.94 -23.65
CA LEU A 10 -38.60 17.17 -23.59
C LEU A 10 -37.83 17.59 -22.32
N VAL A 11 -37.84 16.76 -21.30
CA VAL A 11 -37.03 16.96 -20.09
C VAL A 11 -35.61 16.50 -20.42
N LEU A 12 -34.73 17.46 -20.68
CA LEU A 12 -33.27 17.24 -20.72
C LEU A 12 -32.78 16.99 -19.31
N ALA A 13 -32.51 15.74 -18.97
CA ALA A 13 -31.76 15.37 -17.78
C ALA A 13 -30.29 15.78 -17.98
N VAL A 14 -29.95 16.95 -17.46
CA VAL A 14 -28.54 17.39 -17.36
C VAL A 14 -27.92 16.50 -16.28
N GLY A 15 -27.18 15.49 -16.67
CA GLY A 15 -26.32 14.72 -15.80
C GLY A 15 -25.27 15.67 -15.21
N ALA A 16 -25.45 16.05 -13.94
CA ALA A 16 -24.43 16.80 -13.21
C ALA A 16 -23.19 15.87 -13.09
N ALA A 17 -22.16 16.14 -13.88
CA ALA A 17 -20.83 15.64 -13.63
C ALA A 17 -20.47 16.16 -12.23
N GLN A 18 -20.44 15.25 -11.23
CA GLN A 18 -20.03 15.60 -9.88
C GLN A 18 -18.55 15.98 -9.96
N ALA A 19 -18.28 17.27 -10.05
CA ALA A 19 -16.94 17.82 -9.91
C ALA A 19 -16.46 17.43 -8.50
N GLN A 20 -15.29 16.80 -8.47
CA GLN A 20 -14.65 16.44 -7.18
C GLN A 20 -14.60 17.66 -6.28
N SER A 21 -15.11 17.51 -5.07
CA SER A 21 -15.12 18.61 -4.11
C SER A 21 -13.67 19.05 -3.83
N PRO A 22 -13.31 20.33 -4.01
CA PRO A 22 -12.00 20.85 -3.60
C PRO A 22 -11.66 20.54 -2.14
N GLU A 23 -12.69 20.40 -1.32
CA GLU A 23 -12.60 20.05 0.09
C GLU A 23 -12.05 18.65 0.31
N THR A 24 -12.47 17.64 -0.47
CA THR A 24 -11.96 16.27 -0.33
C THR A 24 -10.48 16.18 -0.68
N LEU A 25 -10.05 16.88 -1.73
CA LEU A 25 -8.63 16.98 -2.07
C LEU A 25 -7.82 17.69 -0.97
N SER A 26 -8.39 18.69 -0.33
CA SER A 26 -7.79 19.38 0.82
C SER A 26 -7.57 18.40 1.99
N TRP A 27 -8.53 17.52 2.26
CA TRP A 27 -8.38 16.48 3.28
C TRP A 27 -7.27 15.49 2.97
N LEU A 28 -7.16 15.01 1.72
CA LEU A 28 -6.06 14.12 1.32
C LEU A 28 -4.69 14.78 1.49
N ARG A 29 -4.57 16.07 1.16
CA ARG A 29 -3.34 16.83 1.42
C ARG A 29 -3.04 16.94 2.90
N LYS A 30 -4.05 17.25 3.72
CA LYS A 30 -3.92 17.34 5.18
C LYS A 30 -3.44 16.04 5.80
N ILE A 31 -4.01 14.89 5.36
CA ILE A 31 -3.56 13.56 5.78
C ILE A 31 -2.10 13.34 5.37
N HIS A 32 -1.75 13.64 4.13
CA HIS A 32 -0.39 13.49 3.64
C HIS A 32 0.62 14.36 4.42
N GLU A 33 0.30 15.63 4.66
CA GLU A 33 1.14 16.53 5.46
C GLU A 33 1.31 16.03 6.89
N ALA A 34 0.26 15.50 7.51
CA ALA A 34 0.34 14.91 8.83
C ALA A 34 1.32 13.73 8.87
N THR A 35 1.32 12.87 7.84
CA THR A 35 2.27 11.75 7.73
C THR A 35 3.72 12.20 7.53
N GLN A 36 3.97 13.42 7.10
CA GLN A 36 5.33 13.95 6.92
C GLN A 36 5.84 14.66 8.16
N ARG A 37 4.98 15.35 8.91
CA ARG A 37 5.39 16.31 9.94
C ARG A 37 5.18 15.85 11.38
N LEU A 38 4.25 14.90 11.62
CA LEU A 38 3.89 14.56 12.99
C LEU A 38 4.85 13.55 13.60
N SER A 39 5.34 13.87 14.82
CA SER A 39 5.88 12.90 15.75
C SER A 39 4.75 12.35 16.59
N TYR A 40 4.65 11.04 16.78
CA TYR A 40 3.58 10.42 17.56
C TYR A 40 4.00 9.04 18.09
N THR A 41 3.29 8.56 19.09
CA THR A 41 3.33 7.18 19.52
C THR A 41 1.89 6.66 19.69
N GLY A 42 1.66 5.42 19.32
CA GLY A 42 0.32 4.84 19.41
C GLY A 42 0.31 3.33 19.29
N THR A 43 -0.77 2.73 19.75
CA THR A 43 -1.06 1.31 19.58
C THR A 43 -2.21 1.17 18.60
N PHE A 44 -2.10 0.30 17.64
CA PHE A 44 -3.13 0.02 16.65
C PHE A 44 -3.34 -1.48 16.48
N VAL A 45 -4.52 -1.84 16.03
CA VAL A 45 -4.87 -3.20 15.60
C VAL A 45 -4.98 -3.18 14.07
N TYR A 46 -4.30 -4.13 13.46
CA TYR A 46 -4.35 -4.41 12.03
C TYR A 46 -5.12 -5.70 11.79
N HIS A 47 -6.12 -5.65 10.92
CA HIS A 47 -6.90 -6.80 10.49
C HIS A 47 -6.68 -7.03 9.00
N ASN A 48 -6.39 -8.27 8.62
CA ASN A 48 -6.25 -8.69 7.22
C ASN A 48 -6.94 -10.07 7.06
N GLY A 49 -8.12 -10.06 6.46
CA GLY A 49 -8.98 -11.24 6.43
C GLY A 49 -9.33 -11.70 7.84
N THR A 50 -8.98 -12.95 8.19
CA THR A 50 -9.24 -13.54 9.51
C THR A 50 -8.10 -13.30 10.53
N ARG A 51 -7.02 -12.65 10.13
CA ARG A 51 -5.86 -12.37 10.99
C ARG A 51 -5.96 -11.01 11.63
N SER A 52 -5.53 -10.93 12.88
CA SER A 52 -5.44 -9.69 13.64
C SER A 52 -4.07 -9.61 14.29
N GLU A 53 -3.45 -8.45 14.26
CA GLU A 53 -2.15 -8.18 14.88
C GLU A 53 -2.21 -6.82 15.59
N THR A 54 -1.80 -6.79 16.85
CA THR A 54 -1.63 -5.54 17.60
C THR A 54 -0.19 -5.09 17.50
N SER A 55 0.01 -3.84 17.16
CA SER A 55 1.34 -3.25 17.04
C SER A 55 1.40 -1.87 17.72
N ARG A 56 2.60 -1.54 18.22
CA ARG A 56 2.92 -0.19 18.66
C ARG A 56 3.80 0.48 17.63
N ILE A 57 3.46 1.70 17.27
CA ILE A 57 4.27 2.54 16.40
C ILE A 57 4.71 3.78 17.15
N THR A 58 5.99 4.14 16.97
CA THR A 58 6.55 5.39 17.46
C THR A 58 7.27 6.06 16.29
N ARG A 59 6.90 7.29 16.00
CA ARG A 59 7.53 8.08 14.95
C ARG A 59 8.11 9.35 15.52
N TYR A 60 9.37 9.60 15.20
CA TYR A 60 10.11 10.82 15.53
C TYR A 60 10.48 11.54 14.24
N VAL A 61 10.22 12.84 14.18
CA VAL A 61 10.51 13.70 13.03
C VAL A 61 11.32 14.91 13.53
N ASP A 62 12.44 15.19 12.88
CA ASP A 62 13.24 16.40 13.10
C ASP A 62 13.80 16.94 11.77
N ALA A 63 14.66 17.95 11.83
CA ALA A 63 15.28 18.56 10.66
C ALA A 63 16.18 17.60 9.84
N THR A 64 16.58 16.46 10.42
CA THR A 64 17.44 15.46 9.77
C THR A 64 16.64 14.37 9.05
N GLY A 65 15.33 14.31 9.27
CA GLY A 65 14.39 13.36 8.69
C GLY A 65 13.48 12.70 9.69
N ASP A 66 12.97 11.54 9.32
CA ASP A 66 12.08 10.75 10.14
C ASP A 66 12.70 9.41 10.55
N ILE A 67 12.37 8.96 11.75
CA ILE A 67 12.63 7.60 12.24
C ILE A 67 11.32 7.03 12.74
N GLU A 68 11.00 5.82 12.28
CA GLU A 68 9.80 5.10 12.68
C GLU A 68 10.19 3.76 13.29
N LYS A 69 9.64 3.43 14.44
CA LYS A 69 9.78 2.13 15.09
C LYS A 69 8.41 1.48 15.25
N LEU A 70 8.26 0.29 14.67
CA LEU A 70 7.09 -0.57 14.79
C LEU A 70 7.46 -1.79 15.64
N GLU A 71 6.65 -2.09 16.65
CA GLU A 71 6.82 -3.22 17.57
C GLU A 71 5.56 -4.07 17.51
N VAL A 72 5.68 -5.32 17.08
CA VAL A 72 4.60 -6.30 17.13
C VAL A 72 4.39 -6.74 18.58
N MET A 73 3.17 -6.61 19.08
CA MET A 73 2.81 -6.79 20.49
C MET A 73 2.26 -8.20 20.77
N ASP A 74 1.75 -8.89 19.76
CA ASP A 74 1.20 -10.24 19.83
C ASP A 74 1.81 -11.15 18.74
N GLY A 75 1.79 -12.47 18.97
CA GLY A 75 2.40 -13.43 18.07
C GLY A 75 3.93 -13.48 18.14
N VAL A 76 4.59 -13.69 16.99
CA VAL A 76 6.06 -13.79 16.90
C VAL A 76 6.69 -12.40 17.08
N PRO A 77 7.57 -12.21 18.08
CA PRO A 77 8.19 -10.92 18.33
C PRO A 77 8.93 -10.38 17.11
N ARG A 78 8.62 -9.14 16.73
CA ARG A 78 9.24 -8.46 15.61
C ARG A 78 9.31 -6.96 15.88
N GLU A 79 10.48 -6.37 15.65
CA GLU A 79 10.67 -4.93 15.71
C GLU A 79 11.19 -4.43 14.37
N ILE A 80 10.58 -3.39 13.82
CA ILE A 80 10.98 -2.79 12.55
C ILE A 80 11.36 -1.36 12.82
N VAL A 81 12.60 -0.97 12.46
CA VAL A 81 13.05 0.41 12.53
C VAL A 81 13.31 0.90 11.11
N ARG A 82 12.61 1.97 10.73
CA ARG A 82 12.76 2.66 9.45
C ARG A 82 13.44 3.99 9.67
N THR A 83 14.42 4.28 8.85
CA THR A 83 15.08 5.58 8.74
C THR A 83 14.88 6.11 7.32
N LYS A 84 15.43 7.28 7.00
CA LYS A 84 15.36 7.86 5.65
C LYS A 84 15.79 6.88 4.55
N ASP A 85 16.84 6.10 4.78
CA ASP A 85 17.49 5.29 3.74
C ASP A 85 17.34 3.78 3.93
N MET A 86 17.00 3.32 5.13
CA MET A 86 17.07 1.90 5.49
C MET A 86 15.88 1.45 6.33
N VAL A 87 15.52 0.18 6.14
CA VAL A 87 14.59 -0.57 6.98
C VAL A 87 15.36 -1.70 7.64
N ARG A 88 15.29 -1.82 8.95
CA ARG A 88 15.85 -2.93 9.72
C ARG A 88 14.73 -3.68 10.41
N CYS A 89 14.61 -4.97 10.11
CA CYS A 89 13.66 -5.86 10.77
C CYS A 89 14.42 -6.77 11.73
N TYR A 90 14.19 -6.60 13.01
CA TYR A 90 14.78 -7.39 14.09
C TYR A 90 13.88 -8.57 14.40
N LEU A 91 14.42 -9.78 14.32
CA LEU A 91 13.76 -11.07 14.60
C LEU A 91 14.42 -11.71 15.82
N PRO A 92 13.94 -11.42 17.04
CA PRO A 92 14.63 -11.83 18.29
C PRO A 92 14.78 -13.34 18.41
N ASP A 93 13.75 -14.11 18.10
CA ASP A 93 13.75 -15.57 18.26
C ASP A 93 14.81 -16.27 17.40
N SER A 94 15.05 -15.74 16.20
CA SER A 94 16.08 -16.27 15.28
C SER A 94 17.43 -15.57 15.41
N ARG A 95 17.51 -14.47 16.18
CA ARG A 95 18.68 -13.58 16.27
C ARG A 95 19.18 -13.12 14.91
N VAL A 96 18.23 -12.66 14.06
CA VAL A 96 18.50 -12.16 12.74
C VAL A 96 18.06 -10.70 12.64
N VAL A 97 18.86 -9.88 11.94
CA VAL A 97 18.46 -8.56 11.48
C VAL A 97 18.44 -8.59 9.97
N LYS A 98 17.26 -8.41 9.40
CA LYS A 98 17.12 -8.18 7.95
C LYS A 98 17.26 -6.70 7.67
N VAL A 99 18.12 -6.35 6.74
CA VAL A 99 18.39 -4.96 6.34
C VAL A 99 17.98 -4.79 4.89
N ASP A 100 17.17 -3.78 4.60
CA ASP A 100 16.78 -3.42 3.23
C ASP A 100 16.91 -1.91 3.02
N ARG A 101 17.14 -1.49 1.78
CA ARG A 101 17.04 -0.07 1.42
C ARG A 101 15.57 0.34 1.44
N ARG A 102 15.30 1.52 1.97
CA ARG A 102 13.94 2.05 2.01
C ARG A 102 13.49 2.36 0.58
N THR A 103 12.67 1.48 0.02
CA THR A 103 12.00 1.68 -1.28
C THR A 103 10.53 2.05 -1.09
N GLU A 104 10.01 1.84 0.12
CA GLU A 104 8.60 2.04 0.46
C GLU A 104 8.41 3.21 1.40
N ARG A 105 7.22 3.79 1.38
CA ARG A 105 6.81 4.89 2.27
C ARG A 105 6.62 4.38 3.69
N GLY A 106 6.75 5.29 4.69
CA GLY A 106 6.42 5.00 6.08
C GLY A 106 4.93 4.69 6.28
N PHE A 107 4.61 4.17 7.44
CA PHE A 107 3.22 3.89 7.84
C PHE A 107 2.46 5.19 8.17
N PRO A 108 1.18 5.33 7.77
CA PRO A 108 0.47 4.54 6.77
C PRO A 108 0.81 4.98 5.33
N ALA A 109 1.23 4.05 4.49
CA ALA A 109 1.69 4.31 3.11
C ALA A 109 0.57 4.68 2.11
N LEU A 110 -0.61 5.03 2.61
CA LEU A 110 -1.86 5.08 1.86
C LEU A 110 -2.10 6.35 1.02
N VAL A 111 -1.27 7.39 1.11
CA VAL A 111 -1.59 8.64 0.41
C VAL A 111 -0.37 9.17 -0.35
N SER A 112 -0.47 9.12 -1.68
CA SER A 112 0.52 9.66 -2.61
C SER A 112 0.35 11.16 -2.79
N GLU A 113 1.42 11.89 -3.11
CA GLU A 113 1.34 13.31 -3.52
C GLU A 113 0.58 13.53 -4.84
N ARG A 114 0.34 12.45 -5.61
CA ARG A 114 -0.34 12.52 -6.91
C ARG A 114 -1.86 12.51 -6.80
N PHE A 115 -2.44 13.33 -5.93
CA PHE A 115 -3.90 13.36 -5.68
C PHE A 115 -4.74 13.55 -6.94
N ASN A 116 -4.28 14.38 -7.89
CA ASN A 116 -4.99 14.59 -9.15
C ASN A 116 -5.00 13.34 -10.05
N ALA A 117 -4.00 12.46 -9.91
CA ALA A 117 -3.97 11.19 -10.63
C ALA A 117 -4.98 10.20 -10.04
N LEU A 118 -5.12 10.18 -8.71
CA LEU A 118 -6.13 9.36 -8.03
C LEU A 118 -7.54 9.69 -8.52
N ALA A 119 -7.83 10.96 -8.71
CA ALA A 119 -9.11 11.46 -9.19
C ALA A 119 -9.56 10.92 -10.55
N ARG A 120 -8.64 10.44 -11.37
CA ARG A 120 -8.98 9.78 -12.64
C ARG A 120 -9.58 8.39 -12.42
N HIS A 121 -9.16 7.70 -11.36
CA HIS A 121 -9.50 6.31 -11.11
C HIS A 121 -10.43 6.10 -9.91
N TYR A 122 -10.57 7.14 -9.06
CA TYR A 122 -11.43 7.13 -7.89
C TYR A 122 -12.40 8.30 -7.90
N GLU A 123 -13.61 8.05 -7.42
CA GLU A 123 -14.53 9.09 -6.96
C GLU A 123 -14.17 9.41 -5.52
N LEU A 124 -13.97 10.71 -5.24
CA LEU A 124 -13.55 11.21 -3.93
C LEU A 124 -14.72 11.91 -3.26
N SER A 125 -15.07 11.52 -2.04
CA SER A 125 -16.15 12.10 -1.25
C SER A 125 -15.79 12.19 0.23
N LEU A 126 -16.50 13.04 0.96
CA LEU A 126 -16.46 13.07 2.42
C LEU A 126 -17.63 12.25 2.96
N GLY A 127 -17.34 11.42 3.95
CA GLY A 127 -18.32 10.68 4.71
C GLY A 127 -18.63 11.35 6.06
N GLU A 128 -19.22 10.58 6.97
CA GLU A 128 -19.59 11.04 8.30
C GLU A 128 -18.40 11.25 9.23
N SER A 129 -18.54 12.19 10.15
CA SER A 129 -17.58 12.35 11.24
C SER A 129 -17.78 11.26 12.28
N ARG A 130 -16.66 10.70 12.79
CA ARG A 130 -16.66 9.66 13.81
C ARG A 130 -15.59 9.91 14.86
N ARG A 131 -15.86 9.46 16.09
CA ARG A 131 -14.85 9.49 17.16
C ARG A 131 -14.06 8.19 17.17
N ILE A 132 -12.71 8.27 17.08
CA ILE A 132 -11.80 7.13 17.07
C ILE A 132 -10.65 7.41 18.04
N ALA A 133 -10.37 6.50 18.97
CA ALA A 133 -9.34 6.64 20.01
C ALA A 133 -9.37 8.00 20.74
N GLY A 134 -10.55 8.60 20.91
CA GLY A 134 -10.74 9.89 21.57
C GLY A 134 -10.66 11.12 20.65
N PHE A 135 -10.33 10.96 19.38
CA PHE A 135 -10.20 12.04 18.38
C PHE A 135 -11.46 12.17 17.53
N ASP A 136 -11.80 13.41 17.16
CA ASP A 136 -12.88 13.69 16.21
C ASP A 136 -12.36 13.59 14.77
N CYS A 137 -12.76 12.53 14.07
CA CYS A 137 -12.26 12.22 12.74
C CYS A 137 -13.27 12.53 11.65
N GLN A 138 -12.78 12.99 10.51
CA GLN A 138 -13.51 13.09 9.25
C GLN A 138 -13.25 11.84 8.41
N GLU A 139 -14.29 11.25 7.87
CA GLU A 139 -14.16 10.20 6.85
C GLU A 139 -13.87 10.82 5.48
N VAL A 140 -12.84 10.33 4.80
CA VAL A 140 -12.53 10.59 3.40
C VAL A 140 -12.67 9.28 2.65
N ARG A 141 -13.55 9.23 1.69
CA ARG A 141 -13.84 8.02 0.91
C ARG A 141 -13.27 8.12 -0.49
N LEU A 142 -12.62 7.03 -0.92
CA LEU A 142 -12.11 6.85 -2.28
C LEU A 142 -12.81 5.62 -2.86
N SER A 143 -13.81 5.83 -3.72
CA SER A 143 -14.57 4.77 -4.38
C SER A 143 -13.98 4.52 -5.77
N PRO A 144 -13.54 3.29 -6.10
CA PRO A 144 -12.96 3.01 -7.41
C PRO A 144 -14.01 3.16 -8.51
N LYS A 145 -13.60 3.65 -9.69
CA LYS A 145 -14.45 3.79 -10.88
C LYS A 145 -14.46 2.53 -11.75
N ASP A 146 -13.67 1.52 -11.37
CA ASP A 146 -13.53 0.24 -12.06
C ASP A 146 -13.39 -0.91 -11.04
N ASN A 147 -13.26 -2.14 -11.52
CA ASN A 147 -13.07 -3.34 -10.69
C ASN A 147 -11.61 -3.75 -10.53
N LEU A 148 -10.66 -2.88 -10.88
CA LEU A 148 -9.23 -3.18 -10.87
C LEU A 148 -8.55 -2.76 -9.57
N ARG A 149 -9.27 -2.11 -8.67
CA ARG A 149 -8.74 -1.56 -7.42
C ARG A 149 -9.73 -1.62 -6.29
N TYR A 150 -9.21 -1.61 -5.08
CA TYR A 150 -10.02 -1.53 -3.88
C TYR A 150 -10.48 -0.10 -3.61
N GLY A 151 -11.58 0.04 -2.86
CA GLY A 151 -12.00 1.29 -2.26
C GLY A 151 -11.32 1.52 -0.91
N TYR A 152 -11.30 2.78 -0.45
CA TYR A 152 -10.71 3.16 0.83
C TYR A 152 -11.63 4.10 1.61
N LYS A 153 -11.72 3.86 2.93
CA LYS A 153 -12.35 4.77 3.91
C LYS A 153 -11.28 5.19 4.90
N LEU A 154 -10.87 6.46 4.82
CA LEU A 154 -9.80 7.04 5.62
C LEU A 154 -10.41 7.94 6.69
N TYR A 155 -10.08 7.73 7.94
CA TYR A 155 -10.59 8.52 9.07
C TYR A 155 -9.44 9.31 9.68
N ALA A 156 -9.44 10.62 9.46
CA ALA A 156 -8.39 11.53 9.89
C ALA A 156 -8.88 12.51 10.94
N ASP A 157 -8.06 12.73 11.98
CA ASP A 157 -8.33 13.73 13.00
C ASP A 157 -8.53 15.12 12.39
N LYS A 158 -9.63 15.77 12.78
CA LYS A 158 -10.00 17.09 12.25
C LYS A 158 -8.98 18.17 12.59
N ALA A 159 -8.32 18.08 13.72
CA ALA A 159 -7.33 19.08 14.14
C ALA A 159 -6.01 18.90 13.40
N SER A 160 -5.41 17.71 13.49
CA SER A 160 -4.04 17.44 13.03
C SER A 160 -3.94 16.85 11.62
N GLY A 161 -4.99 16.23 11.11
CA GLY A 161 -4.95 15.42 9.88
C GLY A 161 -4.37 14.02 10.08
N MET A 162 -3.99 13.65 11.31
CA MET A 162 -3.47 12.32 11.60
C MET A 162 -4.47 11.24 11.25
N LEU A 163 -4.05 10.24 10.47
CA LEU A 163 -4.90 9.12 10.08
C LEU A 163 -5.00 8.13 11.24
N LEU A 164 -6.21 7.94 11.78
CA LEU A 164 -6.46 7.04 12.92
C LEU A 164 -7.01 5.70 12.50
N ARG A 165 -7.70 5.63 11.36
CA ARG A 165 -8.23 4.39 10.82
C ARG A 165 -8.20 4.46 9.30
N ALA A 166 -7.81 3.36 8.66
CA ALA A 166 -8.06 3.14 7.24
C ALA A 166 -8.70 1.77 7.05
N VAL A 167 -9.67 1.72 6.18
CA VAL A 167 -10.36 0.50 5.78
C VAL A 167 -10.25 0.37 4.28
N THR A 168 -9.69 -0.74 3.83
CA THR A 168 -9.72 -1.17 2.44
C THR A 168 -10.99 -1.99 2.22
N VAL A 169 -11.77 -1.66 1.20
CA VAL A 169 -13.05 -2.32 0.92
C VAL A 169 -13.07 -2.90 -0.50
N ASP A 170 -13.79 -4.00 -0.65
CA ASP A 170 -14.06 -4.62 -1.96
C ASP A 170 -15.18 -3.88 -2.74
N SER A 171 -15.59 -4.43 -3.89
CA SER A 171 -16.66 -3.88 -4.72
C SER A 171 -18.03 -3.82 -4.05
N ASP A 172 -18.26 -4.67 -3.04
CA ASP A 172 -19.51 -4.75 -2.28
C ASP A 172 -19.44 -3.94 -0.97
N ASP A 173 -18.41 -3.09 -0.81
CA ASP A 173 -18.14 -2.24 0.37
C ASP A 173 -17.79 -3.06 1.64
N ASN A 174 -17.46 -4.36 1.50
CA ASN A 174 -17.01 -5.20 2.61
C ASN A 174 -15.53 -4.90 2.95
N PRO A 175 -15.19 -4.80 4.23
CA PRO A 175 -13.80 -4.60 4.64
C PRO A 175 -12.96 -5.86 4.37
N VAL A 176 -11.89 -5.71 3.59
CA VAL A 176 -10.89 -6.77 3.33
C VAL A 176 -9.65 -6.61 4.18
N GLU A 177 -9.36 -5.37 4.56
CA GLU A 177 -8.23 -4.99 5.40
C GLU A 177 -8.55 -3.72 6.18
N GLN A 178 -8.05 -3.59 7.40
CA GLN A 178 -8.10 -2.32 8.13
C GLN A 178 -7.00 -2.20 9.16
N PHE A 179 -6.58 -0.98 9.45
CA PHE A 179 -5.92 -0.65 10.70
C PHE A 179 -6.73 0.38 11.50
N THR A 180 -6.63 0.32 12.82
CA THR A 180 -7.31 1.28 13.71
C THR A 180 -6.46 1.52 14.93
N PHE A 181 -6.10 2.78 15.19
CA PHE A 181 -5.49 3.15 16.47
C PHE A 181 -6.48 2.96 17.62
N THR A 182 -6.03 2.27 18.66
CA THR A 182 -6.73 2.11 19.93
C THR A 182 -6.26 3.15 20.94
N GLN A 183 -5.00 3.58 20.83
CA GLN A 183 -4.39 4.65 21.61
C GLN A 183 -3.45 5.45 20.71
N LEU A 184 -3.44 6.77 20.85
CA LEU A 184 -2.57 7.65 20.11
C LEU A 184 -2.22 8.89 20.97
N ALA A 185 -0.94 9.25 20.97
CA ALA A 185 -0.45 10.51 21.51
C ALA A 185 0.40 11.21 20.41
N ILE A 186 -0.02 12.42 20.05
CA ILE A 186 0.67 13.25 19.05
C ILE A 186 1.63 14.21 19.78
N GLY A 187 2.87 14.30 19.31
CA GLY A 187 3.92 15.06 19.95
C GLY A 187 4.62 14.30 21.09
N ASN A 188 5.52 15.01 21.81
CA ASN A 188 6.26 14.50 22.96
C ASN A 188 7.03 13.19 22.74
N VAL A 189 7.56 12.99 21.53
CA VAL A 189 8.39 11.84 21.18
C VAL A 189 9.85 12.27 21.20
N SER A 190 10.70 11.55 21.93
CA SER A 190 12.14 11.74 21.92
C SER A 190 12.82 10.76 20.96
N ARG A 191 14.01 11.09 20.49
CA ARG A 191 14.82 10.24 19.61
C ARG A 191 15.17 8.90 20.27
N ASP A 192 15.23 8.85 21.60
CA ASP A 192 15.52 7.61 22.34
C ASP A 192 14.37 6.58 22.24
N MET A 193 13.13 7.02 22.08
CA MET A 193 11.97 6.14 21.97
C MET A 193 11.95 5.33 20.67
N VAL A 194 12.65 5.79 19.64
CA VAL A 194 12.75 5.12 18.33
C VAL A 194 14.04 4.30 18.15
N LYS A 195 14.89 4.22 19.19
CA LYS A 195 16.05 3.33 19.18
C LYS A 195 15.62 1.86 19.22
N PRO A 196 16.35 0.96 18.53
CA PRO A 196 16.12 -0.49 18.66
C PRO A 196 16.27 -0.94 20.11
N ARG A 197 15.41 -1.87 20.55
CA ARG A 197 15.51 -2.47 21.88
C ARG A 197 16.65 -3.48 22.01
N HIS A 198 17.04 -4.07 20.87
CA HIS A 198 17.96 -5.20 20.85
C HIS A 198 19.39 -4.77 20.54
N ALA A 199 20.34 -5.21 21.37
CA ALA A 199 21.77 -5.10 21.09
C ALA A 199 22.19 -6.22 20.13
N VAL A 200 22.44 -5.90 18.89
CA VAL A 200 22.60 -6.88 17.79
C VAL A 200 24.05 -7.31 17.53
N ARG A 201 24.99 -7.10 18.47
CA ARG A 201 26.42 -7.40 18.25
C ARG A 201 26.74 -8.85 17.86
N THR A 202 25.86 -9.78 18.23
CA THR A 202 26.01 -11.22 18.00
C THR A 202 24.95 -11.80 17.05
N TRP A 203 24.12 -10.95 16.44
CA TRP A 203 23.07 -11.39 15.55
C TRP A 203 23.57 -11.49 14.11
N ARG A 204 22.98 -12.43 13.36
CA ARG A 204 23.22 -12.53 11.93
C ARG A 204 22.54 -11.35 11.22
N VAL A 205 23.29 -10.66 10.37
CA VAL A 205 22.77 -9.59 9.52
C VAL A 205 22.54 -10.17 8.12
N GLU A 206 21.30 -10.10 7.65
CA GLU A 206 20.91 -10.46 6.29
C GLU A 206 20.60 -9.18 5.54
N ASP A 207 21.48 -8.82 4.60
CA ASP A 207 21.26 -7.67 3.72
C ASP A 207 20.54 -8.15 2.45
N THR A 208 19.36 -7.58 2.18
CA THR A 208 18.68 -7.75 0.90
C THR A 208 19.27 -6.75 -0.07
N GLU A 209 20.40 -7.11 -0.68
CA GLU A 209 21.06 -6.29 -1.71
C GLU A 209 20.08 -5.99 -2.86
N ALA A 210 19.37 -4.88 -2.78
CA ALA A 210 18.50 -4.40 -3.84
C ALA A 210 19.22 -3.28 -4.62
N HIS A 211 19.41 -3.49 -5.91
CA HIS A 211 20.05 -2.51 -6.78
C HIS A 211 19.13 -2.14 -7.93
N PRO A 212 18.90 -0.83 -8.21
CA PRO A 212 18.22 -0.40 -9.42
C PRO A 212 18.85 -1.10 -10.64
N ALA A 213 18.04 -1.74 -11.45
CA ALA A 213 18.51 -2.48 -12.61
C ALA A 213 17.43 -2.55 -13.67
N ARG A 214 17.80 -2.37 -14.93
CA ARG A 214 16.91 -2.64 -16.05
C ARG A 214 16.84 -4.15 -16.28
N LEU A 215 15.63 -4.70 -16.28
CA LEU A 215 15.37 -6.11 -16.60
C LEU A 215 15.15 -6.23 -18.11
N ALA A 216 16.27 -6.26 -18.85
CA ALA A 216 16.24 -6.26 -20.32
C ALA A 216 15.37 -7.40 -20.87
N GLY A 217 14.47 -7.05 -21.77
CA GLY A 217 13.53 -7.98 -22.40
C GLY A 217 12.25 -8.25 -21.59
N TRP A 218 12.17 -7.86 -20.33
CA TRP A 218 10.97 -8.04 -19.52
C TRP A 218 10.06 -6.82 -19.56
N GLY A 219 8.76 -7.06 -19.71
CA GLY A 219 7.74 -6.02 -19.74
C GLY A 219 6.34 -6.58 -19.58
N LEU A 220 5.35 -5.71 -19.76
CA LEU A 220 3.96 -6.08 -19.90
C LEU A 220 3.53 -5.90 -21.35
N ALA A 221 2.92 -6.92 -21.96
CA ALA A 221 2.31 -6.85 -23.28
C ALA A 221 1.11 -5.88 -23.31
N ALA A 222 0.39 -5.77 -22.19
CA ALA A 222 -0.71 -4.84 -22.00
C ALA A 222 -0.62 -4.18 -20.63
N GLU A 223 -0.66 -2.85 -20.60
CA GLU A 223 -0.69 -2.07 -19.36
C GLU A 223 -2.04 -2.20 -18.67
N LEU A 224 -2.03 -2.30 -17.34
CA LEU A 224 -3.24 -2.22 -16.55
C LEU A 224 -3.64 -0.74 -16.37
N PRO A 225 -4.86 -0.32 -16.72
CA PRO A 225 -5.27 1.07 -16.62
C PRO A 225 -5.00 1.69 -15.25
N GLY A 226 -4.21 2.77 -15.25
CA GLY A 226 -3.85 3.53 -14.04
C GLY A 226 -2.71 2.95 -13.21
N PHE A 227 -2.19 1.78 -13.54
CA PHE A 227 -0.98 1.25 -12.91
C PHE A 227 0.25 1.60 -13.74
N GLU A 228 1.14 2.37 -13.16
CA GLU A 228 2.40 2.79 -13.79
C GLU A 228 3.57 2.02 -13.16
N LYS A 229 4.60 1.69 -13.94
CA LYS A 229 5.82 1.10 -13.41
C LYS A 229 6.59 2.14 -12.61
N VAL A 230 6.72 1.92 -11.30
CA VAL A 230 7.37 2.86 -10.36
C VAL A 230 8.77 2.42 -9.97
N THR A 231 9.08 1.13 -10.07
CA THR A 231 10.38 0.59 -9.67
C THR A 231 10.76 -0.59 -10.56
N GLU A 232 12.06 -0.70 -10.86
CA GLU A 232 12.66 -1.83 -11.53
C GLU A 232 14.05 -2.07 -10.93
N LEU A 233 14.29 -3.28 -10.41
CA LEU A 233 15.51 -3.59 -9.67
C LEU A 233 15.84 -5.09 -9.73
N LYS A 234 17.07 -5.43 -9.38
CA LYS A 234 17.48 -6.78 -8.99
C LYS A 234 17.72 -6.83 -7.50
N ARG A 235 17.23 -7.88 -6.86
CA ARG A 235 17.45 -8.10 -5.42
C ARG A 235 17.81 -9.54 -5.13
N ARG A 236 18.52 -9.75 -4.03
CA ARG A 236 18.79 -11.09 -3.51
C ARG A 236 17.80 -11.38 -2.38
N LEU A 237 17.06 -12.47 -2.48
CA LEU A 237 16.17 -12.96 -1.43
C LEU A 237 16.85 -14.14 -0.71
N GLY A 238 17.48 -13.87 0.44
CA GLY A 238 18.27 -14.86 1.18
C GLY A 238 19.54 -15.28 0.44
N GLU A 239 19.88 -16.58 0.47
CA GLU A 239 21.04 -17.18 -0.23
C GLU A 239 20.76 -17.46 -1.70
N SER A 240 19.57 -17.12 -2.20
CA SER A 240 19.11 -17.39 -3.56
C SER A 240 19.83 -16.52 -4.60
N ARG A 241 19.67 -16.91 -5.88
CA ARG A 241 20.13 -16.08 -7.02
C ARG A 241 19.39 -14.74 -7.03
N PRO A 242 19.97 -13.69 -7.64
CA PRO A 242 19.29 -12.42 -7.79
C PRO A 242 17.96 -12.59 -8.54
N VAL A 243 16.91 -12.00 -7.98
CA VAL A 243 15.55 -11.98 -8.51
C VAL A 243 15.30 -10.62 -9.14
N GLY A 244 14.75 -10.60 -10.36
CA GLY A 244 14.24 -9.37 -10.96
C GLY A 244 12.92 -8.96 -10.27
N GLN A 245 12.77 -7.68 -10.02
CA GLN A 245 11.51 -7.13 -9.50
C GLN A 245 11.09 -5.89 -10.28
N MET A 246 9.86 -5.86 -10.74
CA MET A 246 9.16 -4.67 -11.22
C MET A 246 8.01 -4.36 -10.27
N VAL A 247 7.78 -3.09 -9.97
CA VAL A 247 6.66 -2.65 -9.14
C VAL A 247 5.78 -1.71 -9.96
N TYR A 248 4.50 -2.00 -9.99
CA TYR A 248 3.45 -1.19 -10.60
C TYR A 248 2.56 -0.61 -9.52
N SER A 249 2.13 0.64 -9.66
CA SER A 249 1.27 1.30 -8.66
C SER A 249 0.31 2.28 -9.34
N ASP A 250 -0.90 2.37 -8.80
CA ASP A 250 -1.88 3.39 -9.16
C ASP A 250 -1.80 4.64 -8.24
N GLY A 251 -0.84 4.64 -7.31
CA GLY A 251 -0.64 5.69 -6.31
C GLY A 251 -1.17 5.33 -4.91
N LEU A 252 -2.01 4.30 -4.79
CA LEU A 252 -2.50 3.73 -3.52
C LEU A 252 -2.06 2.27 -3.38
N ALA A 253 -2.51 1.42 -4.28
CA ALA A 253 -2.12 0.02 -4.35
C ALA A 253 -0.77 -0.15 -5.06
N ALA A 254 -0.03 -1.19 -4.70
CA ALA A 254 1.18 -1.62 -5.37
C ALA A 254 1.11 -3.11 -5.71
N VAL A 255 1.60 -3.45 -6.90
CA VAL A 255 1.72 -4.82 -7.39
C VAL A 255 3.16 -5.06 -7.81
N SER A 256 3.81 -6.04 -7.16
CA SER A 256 5.18 -6.46 -7.43
C SER A 256 5.20 -7.68 -8.34
N VAL A 257 6.02 -7.65 -9.37
CA VAL A 257 6.30 -8.75 -10.29
C VAL A 257 7.70 -9.25 -10.00
N PHE A 258 7.83 -10.47 -9.49
CA PHE A 258 9.11 -11.14 -9.24
C PHE A 258 9.42 -12.11 -10.37
N ILE A 259 10.66 -12.10 -10.85
CA ILE A 259 11.13 -12.89 -11.97
C ILE A 259 12.35 -13.69 -11.51
N GLU A 260 12.18 -15.00 -11.36
CA GLU A 260 13.18 -15.94 -10.85
C GLU A 260 13.54 -16.97 -11.93
N PRO A 261 14.82 -17.14 -12.31
CA PRO A 261 15.22 -18.21 -13.21
C PRO A 261 14.85 -19.58 -12.62
N LEU A 262 14.22 -20.44 -13.40
CA LEU A 262 13.95 -21.83 -13.00
C LEU A 262 15.25 -22.61 -12.88
N GLN A 263 15.32 -23.51 -11.91
CA GLN A 263 16.43 -24.44 -11.74
C GLN A 263 15.94 -25.87 -12.05
N GLY A 264 16.50 -26.45 -13.10
CA GLY A 264 16.18 -27.83 -13.45
C GLY A 264 14.69 -28.05 -13.75
N HIS A 265 14.11 -29.04 -13.10
CA HIS A 265 12.69 -29.43 -13.27
C HIS A 265 11.82 -28.96 -12.10
N ASP A 266 12.12 -27.82 -11.49
CA ASP A 266 11.28 -27.28 -10.42
C ASP A 266 9.88 -26.96 -10.96
N PRO A 267 8.83 -27.70 -10.51
CA PRO A 267 7.49 -27.48 -11.03
C PRO A 267 6.97 -26.11 -10.60
N VAL A 268 6.57 -25.29 -11.55
CA VAL A 268 5.86 -24.05 -11.29
C VAL A 268 4.38 -24.38 -11.09
N ARG A 269 3.89 -24.26 -9.87
CA ARG A 269 2.45 -24.35 -9.62
C ARG A 269 1.79 -23.05 -10.07
N THR A 270 1.21 -23.06 -11.25
CA THR A 270 0.43 -21.94 -11.76
C THR A 270 -0.86 -21.81 -10.96
N GLY A 271 -1.22 -20.61 -10.54
CA GLY A 271 -2.47 -20.36 -9.86
C GLY A 271 -2.50 -19.15 -8.98
N LEU A 272 -3.69 -18.86 -8.48
CA LEU A 272 -4.01 -17.75 -7.59
C LEU A 272 -4.06 -18.24 -6.15
N ALA A 273 -3.43 -17.49 -5.25
CA ALA A 273 -3.58 -17.61 -3.80
C ALA A 273 -3.95 -16.24 -3.22
N SER A 274 -4.69 -16.23 -2.11
CA SER A 274 -5.18 -15.00 -1.48
C SER A 274 -4.99 -15.05 0.03
N MET A 275 -4.66 -13.90 0.62
CA MET A 275 -4.59 -13.69 2.06
C MET A 275 -5.09 -12.28 2.38
N GLY A 276 -6.37 -12.16 2.73
CA GLY A 276 -7.04 -10.86 2.90
C GLY A 276 -6.98 -10.02 1.62
N ALA A 277 -6.48 -8.80 1.71
CA ALA A 277 -6.33 -7.89 0.56
C ALA A 277 -5.18 -8.28 -0.39
N ILE A 278 -4.26 -9.18 0.05
CA ILE A 278 -3.10 -9.58 -0.73
C ILE A 278 -3.46 -10.77 -1.63
N HIS A 279 -3.18 -10.62 -2.91
CA HIS A 279 -3.31 -11.69 -3.90
C HIS A 279 -1.94 -12.02 -4.49
N ILE A 280 -1.73 -13.31 -4.76
CA ILE A 280 -0.47 -13.84 -5.33
C ILE A 280 -0.86 -14.69 -6.53
N TYR A 281 -0.30 -14.41 -7.68
CA TYR A 281 -0.45 -15.25 -8.86
C TYR A 281 0.93 -15.68 -9.37
N THR A 282 1.09 -16.99 -9.60
CA THR A 282 2.35 -17.54 -10.09
C THR A 282 2.14 -18.22 -11.43
N ARG A 283 3.07 -18.02 -12.38
CA ARG A 283 3.12 -18.73 -13.67
C ARG A 283 4.55 -18.85 -14.17
N GLU A 284 4.76 -19.65 -15.20
CA GLU A 284 6.01 -19.75 -15.93
C GLU A 284 5.98 -18.86 -17.18
N VAL A 285 7.09 -18.14 -17.42
CA VAL A 285 7.32 -17.33 -18.63
C VAL A 285 8.79 -17.46 -19.01
N ALA A 286 9.11 -17.95 -20.22
CA ALA A 286 10.46 -18.03 -20.77
C ALA A 286 11.50 -18.61 -19.78
N ASP A 287 11.27 -19.83 -19.28
CA ASP A 287 12.12 -20.53 -18.31
C ASP A 287 12.34 -19.80 -16.98
N HIS A 288 11.40 -18.94 -16.61
CA HIS A 288 11.39 -18.24 -15.34
C HIS A 288 10.05 -18.46 -14.59
N ARG A 289 10.14 -18.54 -13.28
CA ARG A 289 8.97 -18.39 -12.40
C ARG A 289 8.66 -16.90 -12.28
N VAL A 290 7.47 -16.50 -12.70
CA VAL A 290 6.93 -15.16 -12.51
C VAL A 290 5.91 -15.23 -11.39
N THR A 291 6.18 -14.52 -10.30
CA THR A 291 5.27 -14.39 -9.15
C THR A 291 4.83 -12.94 -9.03
N VAL A 292 3.52 -12.70 -9.13
CA VAL A 292 2.92 -11.37 -9.00
C VAL A 292 2.19 -11.30 -7.68
N VAL A 293 2.53 -10.31 -6.87
CA VAL A 293 1.99 -10.10 -5.51
C VAL A 293 1.51 -8.66 -5.36
N GLY A 294 0.29 -8.46 -4.86
CA GLY A 294 -0.19 -7.09 -4.64
C GLY A 294 -1.40 -7.01 -3.73
N GLU A 295 -1.56 -5.83 -3.10
CA GLU A 295 -2.75 -5.40 -2.38
C GLU A 295 -3.73 -4.76 -3.37
N ALA A 296 -4.19 -5.58 -4.34
CA ALA A 296 -5.14 -5.21 -5.37
C ALA A 296 -6.09 -6.38 -5.61
N PRO A 297 -7.30 -6.18 -6.16
CA PRO A 297 -8.21 -7.26 -6.48
C PRO A 297 -7.55 -8.37 -7.31
N ALA A 298 -7.96 -9.63 -7.07
CA ALA A 298 -7.41 -10.81 -7.73
C ALA A 298 -7.32 -10.66 -9.25
N ILE A 299 -8.34 -10.05 -9.86
CA ILE A 299 -8.39 -9.78 -11.31
C ILE A 299 -7.22 -8.90 -11.78
N SER A 300 -6.79 -7.94 -10.98
CA SER A 300 -5.68 -7.03 -11.34
C SER A 300 -4.34 -7.73 -11.25
N VAL A 301 -4.12 -8.49 -10.17
CA VAL A 301 -2.92 -9.30 -10.00
C VAL A 301 -2.79 -10.33 -11.11
N GLN A 302 -3.89 -10.99 -11.47
CA GLN A 302 -3.92 -11.96 -12.57
C GLN A 302 -3.68 -11.30 -13.93
N ARG A 303 -4.35 -10.18 -14.24
CA ARG A 303 -4.14 -9.47 -15.51
C ARG A 303 -2.69 -8.98 -15.69
N ILE A 304 -2.08 -8.45 -14.62
CA ILE A 304 -0.66 -8.10 -14.66
C ILE A 304 0.18 -9.35 -14.92
N ALA A 305 -0.07 -10.44 -14.20
CA ALA A 305 0.67 -11.68 -14.39
C ALA A 305 0.54 -12.22 -15.81
N ASP A 306 -0.66 -12.24 -16.38
CA ASP A 306 -0.93 -12.73 -17.75
C ASP A 306 -0.29 -11.83 -18.81
N SER A 307 -0.07 -10.55 -18.50
CA SER A 307 0.56 -9.58 -19.39
C SER A 307 2.09 -9.61 -19.33
N VAL A 308 2.70 -10.28 -18.33
CA VAL A 308 4.17 -10.36 -18.27
C VAL A 308 4.72 -11.16 -19.45
N GLU A 309 5.65 -10.56 -20.19
CA GLU A 309 6.31 -11.18 -21.34
C GLU A 309 7.82 -10.98 -21.33
N PHE A 310 8.51 -11.84 -22.06
CA PHE A 310 9.94 -11.74 -22.28
C PHE A 310 10.26 -11.69 -23.77
N HIS A 311 10.89 -10.61 -24.22
CA HIS A 311 11.44 -10.45 -25.55
C HIS A 311 12.97 -10.54 -25.48
N ARG A 312 13.57 -11.50 -26.17
CA ARG A 312 15.04 -11.59 -26.22
C ARG A 312 15.59 -10.28 -26.76
N PRO A 313 16.47 -9.59 -26.02
CA PRO A 313 17.18 -8.44 -26.56
C PRO A 313 17.92 -8.84 -27.84
N ARG A 314 17.82 -8.02 -28.88
CA ARG A 314 18.60 -8.20 -30.13
C ARG A 314 20.03 -7.81 -29.91
#